data_ffc0f0767898abb4cc5398843e5fe4cc
#
_entry.id   ffc0f0767898abb4cc5398843e5fe4cc
#
_cell.length_a   1.000
_cell.length_b   1.000
_cell.length_c   1.000
_cell.angle_alpha   90.00
_cell.angle_beta   90.00
_cell.angle_gamma   90.00
#
_symmetry.space_group_name_H-M   'P 1'
#
loop_
_entity.id
_entity.type
_entity.pdbx_description
1 polymer ?
#
loop_
_entity_poly.entity_id
_entity_poly.type
_entity_poly.pdbx_seq_one_letter_code
_entity_poly.pdbx_strand_id
1 'polypeptide(L)'
;MKIIVAGDGKVGATLTRQLTAEGYDITLIDSNKDVLSSSMEQFDIMTVHGNCATKDTLLKAGITDTDLIIAATSADEVNLLCCITAHGLNKNLHTIAPVSYTHLRAHETDSYL
;
A
#
# COMPACT_ATOMS: atom_id res chain seq x y z
N MET A 1 8.05 2.36 -13.20
CA MET A 1 7.97 1.57 -11.97
C MET A 1 6.51 1.43 -11.57
N LYS A 2 6.10 0.23 -11.26
CA LYS A 2 4.75 -0.04 -10.80
C LYS A 2 4.70 -0.10 -9.28
N ILE A 3 3.81 0.71 -8.69
CA ILE A 3 3.71 0.87 -7.24
C ILE A 3 2.28 0.61 -6.79
N ILE A 4 2.13 -0.18 -5.73
CA ILE A 4 0.85 -0.34 -5.06
C ILE A 4 0.88 0.49 -3.78
N VAL A 5 -0.12 1.34 -3.59
CA VAL A 5 -0.35 2.05 -2.34
C VAL A 5 -1.56 1.41 -1.68
N ALA A 6 -1.36 0.86 -0.49
CA ALA A 6 -2.42 0.19 0.26
C ALA A 6 -2.89 1.10 1.39
N GLY A 7 -4.11 1.59 1.26
CA GLY A 7 -4.70 2.54 2.19
C GLY A 7 -4.65 3.96 1.65
N ASP A 8 -5.79 4.64 1.73
CA ASP A 8 -5.95 6.01 1.20
C ASP A 8 -6.28 6.99 2.33
N GLY A 9 -5.62 6.81 3.49
CA GLY A 9 -5.65 7.80 4.55
C GLY A 9 -4.77 8.99 4.17
N LYS A 10 -4.44 9.86 5.14
CA LYS A 10 -3.62 11.05 4.86
C LYS A 10 -2.31 10.72 4.16
N VAL A 11 -1.61 9.71 4.67
CA VAL A 11 -0.31 9.33 4.12
C VAL A 11 -0.48 8.72 2.74
N GLY A 12 -1.44 7.80 2.59
CA GLY A 12 -1.69 7.15 1.32
C GLY A 12 -2.11 8.13 0.23
N ALA A 13 -2.99 9.07 0.56
CA ALA A 13 -3.45 10.09 -0.39
C ALA A 13 -2.31 11.01 -0.83
N THR A 14 -1.46 11.42 0.13
CA THR A 14 -0.31 12.27 -0.17
C THR A 14 0.67 11.55 -1.08
N LEU A 15 0.97 10.29 -0.77
CA LEU A 15 1.87 9.48 -1.59
C LEU A 15 1.32 9.27 -2.99
N THR A 16 0.04 8.96 -3.09
CA THR A 16 -0.61 8.76 -4.39
C THR A 16 -0.48 10.00 -5.25
N ARG A 17 -0.75 11.18 -4.67
CA ARG A 17 -0.63 12.44 -5.39
C ARG A 17 0.78 12.68 -5.88
N GLN A 18 1.76 12.53 -5.00
CA GLN A 18 3.15 12.80 -5.34
C GLN A 18 3.70 11.82 -6.37
N LEU A 19 3.43 10.54 -6.17
CA LEU A 19 3.97 9.51 -7.05
C LEU A 19 3.31 9.55 -8.43
N THR A 20 2.02 9.85 -8.48
CA THR A 20 1.32 10.01 -9.76
C THR A 20 1.89 11.20 -10.52
N ALA A 21 2.17 12.31 -9.83
CA ALA A 21 2.76 13.49 -10.45
C ALA A 21 4.15 13.20 -11.02
N GLU A 22 4.87 12.25 -10.46
CA GLU A 22 6.19 11.86 -10.95
C GLU A 22 6.13 10.84 -12.08
N GLY A 23 4.93 10.41 -12.47
CA GLY A 23 4.76 9.52 -13.63
C GLY A 23 4.82 8.04 -13.31
N TYR A 24 4.80 7.65 -12.05
CA TYR A 24 4.75 6.23 -11.70
C TYR A 24 3.37 5.63 -11.94
N ASP A 25 3.36 4.34 -12.23
CA ASP A 25 2.14 3.58 -12.45
C ASP A 25 1.60 3.13 -11.08
N ILE A 26 0.51 3.75 -10.64
CA ILE A 26 -0.04 3.57 -9.29
C ILE A 26 -1.31 2.75 -9.32
N THR A 27 -1.38 1.77 -8.41
CA THR A 27 -2.62 1.06 -8.07
C THR A 27 -2.89 1.31 -6.59
N LEU A 28 -4.08 1.78 -6.28
CA LEU A 28 -4.51 2.08 -4.92
C LEU A 28 -5.46 0.99 -4.43
N ILE A 29 -5.16 0.42 -3.27
CA ILE A 29 -6.03 -0.54 -2.60
C ILE A 29 -6.64 0.11 -1.38
N ASP A 30 -7.95 0.00 -1.21
CA ASP A 30 -8.64 0.42 0.01
C ASP A 30 -9.86 -0.44 0.25
N SER A 31 -10.24 -0.57 1.51
CA SER A 31 -11.45 -1.30 1.89
C SER A 31 -12.72 -0.45 1.78
N ASN A 32 -12.58 0.85 1.54
CA ASN A 32 -13.68 1.80 1.42
C ASN A 32 -13.86 2.23 -0.03
N LYS A 33 -14.98 1.83 -0.62
CA LYS A 33 -15.29 2.16 -2.03
C LYS A 33 -15.39 3.65 -2.30
N ASP A 34 -15.90 4.41 -1.35
CA ASP A 34 -16.11 5.85 -1.54
C ASP A 34 -14.78 6.58 -1.61
N VAL A 35 -13.81 6.14 -0.81
CA VAL A 35 -12.45 6.67 -0.86
C VAL A 35 -11.83 6.42 -2.23
N LEU A 36 -11.99 5.21 -2.75
CA LEU A 36 -11.44 4.85 -4.06
C LEU A 36 -12.08 5.67 -5.18
N SER A 37 -13.40 5.85 -5.14
CA SER A 37 -14.11 6.65 -6.14
C SER A 37 -13.61 8.08 -6.17
N SER A 38 -13.40 8.67 -5.00
CA SER A 38 -12.88 10.03 -4.88
C SER A 38 -11.47 10.15 -5.47
N SER A 39 -10.63 9.16 -5.20
CA SER A 39 -9.26 9.16 -5.73
C SER A 39 -9.23 8.97 -7.25
N MET A 40 -10.11 8.15 -7.79
CA MET A 40 -10.21 7.95 -9.23
C MET A 40 -10.62 9.22 -9.97
N GLU A 41 -11.42 10.07 -9.32
CA GLU A 41 -11.83 11.35 -9.91
C GLU A 41 -10.67 12.35 -9.97
N GLN A 42 -9.73 12.24 -9.05
CA GLN A 42 -8.61 13.17 -8.93
C GLN A 42 -7.37 12.73 -9.68
N PHE A 43 -7.14 11.44 -9.79
CA PHE A 43 -5.89 10.89 -10.31
C PHE A 43 -6.14 9.85 -11.39
N ASP A 44 -5.22 9.76 -12.32
CA ASP A 44 -5.23 8.69 -13.33
C ASP A 44 -4.53 7.47 -12.74
N ILE A 45 -5.28 6.71 -11.95
CA ILE A 45 -4.78 5.53 -11.24
C ILE A 45 -5.75 4.37 -11.37
N MET A 46 -5.25 3.17 -11.12
CA MET A 46 -6.09 1.99 -10.95
C MET A 46 -6.45 1.83 -9.48
N THR A 47 -7.63 1.30 -9.21
CA THR A 47 -8.07 1.04 -7.86
C THR A 47 -8.53 -0.40 -7.70
N VAL A 48 -8.32 -0.95 -6.49
CA VAL A 48 -8.80 -2.26 -6.12
C VAL A 48 -9.47 -2.15 -4.76
N HIS A 49 -10.72 -2.56 -4.69
CA HIS A 49 -11.48 -2.57 -3.43
C HIS A 49 -11.22 -3.89 -2.71
N GLY A 50 -10.73 -3.81 -1.49
CA GLY A 50 -10.50 -5.00 -0.68
C GLY A 50 -9.54 -4.76 0.47
N ASN A 51 -9.26 -5.82 1.20
CA ASN A 51 -8.32 -5.81 2.31
C ASN A 51 -6.92 -6.11 1.78
N CYS A 52 -6.01 -5.17 1.93
CA CYS A 52 -4.65 -5.28 1.40
C CYS A 52 -3.83 -6.41 2.04
N ALA A 53 -4.28 -6.97 3.15
CA ALA A 53 -3.59 -8.10 3.79
C ALA A 53 -4.01 -9.45 3.23
N THR A 54 -4.93 -9.48 2.26
CA THR A 54 -5.39 -10.73 1.67
C THR A 54 -4.72 -10.99 0.34
N LYS A 55 -4.45 -12.27 0.09
CA LYS A 55 -3.84 -12.72 -1.16
C LYS A 55 -4.68 -12.33 -2.37
N ASP A 56 -6.00 -12.54 -2.30
CA ASP A 56 -6.89 -12.27 -3.42
C ASP A 56 -6.84 -10.81 -3.86
N THR A 57 -6.87 -9.90 -2.90
CA THR A 57 -6.82 -8.46 -3.18
C THR A 57 -5.48 -8.09 -3.82
N LEU A 58 -4.39 -8.60 -3.29
CA LEU A 58 -3.05 -8.32 -3.82
C LEU A 58 -2.89 -8.86 -5.24
N LEU A 59 -3.41 -10.04 -5.51
CA LEU A 59 -3.36 -10.60 -6.86
C LEU A 59 -4.17 -9.76 -7.84
N LYS A 60 -5.35 -9.28 -7.44
CA LYS A 60 -6.16 -8.38 -8.28
C LYS A 60 -5.43 -7.07 -8.56
N ALA A 61 -4.63 -6.61 -7.64
CA ALA A 61 -3.86 -5.37 -7.80
C ALA A 61 -2.61 -5.55 -8.65
N GLY A 62 -2.26 -6.77 -9.03
CA GLY A 62 -1.10 -7.04 -9.86
C GLY A 62 0.20 -7.13 -9.08
N ILE A 63 0.15 -7.70 -7.89
CA ILE A 63 1.32 -7.79 -7.01
C ILE A 63 2.50 -8.49 -7.66
N THR A 64 2.25 -9.45 -8.53
CA THR A 64 3.32 -10.22 -9.17
C THR A 64 4.18 -9.39 -10.13
N ASP A 65 3.62 -8.29 -10.63
CA ASP A 65 4.33 -7.38 -11.55
C ASP A 65 4.71 -6.06 -10.87
N THR A 66 4.52 -5.95 -9.57
CA THR A 66 4.74 -4.72 -8.83
C THR A 66 6.18 -4.63 -8.35
N ASP A 67 6.75 -3.43 -8.39
CA ASP A 67 8.11 -3.18 -7.94
C ASP A 67 8.17 -2.76 -6.47
N LEU A 68 7.15 -2.03 -6.02
CA LEU A 68 7.11 -1.48 -4.66
C LEU A 68 5.68 -1.49 -4.13
N ILE A 69 5.50 -1.90 -2.89
CA ILE A 69 4.24 -1.72 -2.18
C ILE A 69 4.46 -0.86 -0.95
N ILE A 70 3.58 0.11 -0.75
CA ILE A 70 3.60 0.98 0.41
C ILE A 70 2.30 0.73 1.17
N ALA A 71 2.40 0.15 2.37
CA ALA A 71 1.24 -0.12 3.20
C ALA A 71 1.04 1.04 4.16
N ALA A 72 0.01 1.83 3.93
CA ALA A 72 -0.24 3.09 4.63
C ALA A 72 -1.65 3.18 5.20
N THR A 73 -2.20 2.05 5.67
CA THR A 73 -3.49 2.07 6.37
C THR A 73 -3.32 2.63 7.77
N SER A 74 -4.42 2.86 8.47
CA SER A 74 -4.36 3.37 9.84
C SER A 74 -3.95 2.32 10.87
N ALA A 75 -3.88 1.05 10.49
CA ALA A 75 -3.56 -0.05 11.39
C ALA A 75 -2.17 -0.63 11.08
N ASP A 76 -1.22 -0.46 11.99
CA ASP A 76 0.14 -0.95 11.79
C ASP A 76 0.18 -2.46 11.58
N GLU A 77 -0.68 -3.20 12.25
CA GLU A 77 -0.77 -4.66 12.11
C GLU A 77 -1.19 -5.06 10.70
N VAL A 78 -2.14 -4.33 10.13
CA VAL A 78 -2.61 -4.58 8.76
C VAL A 78 -1.49 -4.25 7.77
N ASN A 79 -0.77 -3.17 8.00
CA ASN A 79 0.35 -2.78 7.15
C ASN A 79 1.43 -3.86 7.14
N LEU A 80 1.74 -4.39 8.30
CA LEU A 80 2.73 -5.45 8.44
C LEU A 80 2.28 -6.72 7.71
N LEU A 81 1.04 -7.16 7.94
CA LEU A 81 0.50 -8.34 7.28
C LEU A 81 0.45 -8.17 5.76
N CYS A 82 0.09 -6.97 5.30
CA CYS A 82 0.08 -6.65 3.88
C CYS A 82 1.46 -6.87 3.26
N CYS A 83 2.49 -6.33 3.89
CA CYS A 83 3.86 -6.47 3.39
C CYS A 83 4.35 -7.91 3.41
N ILE A 84 4.05 -8.65 4.46
CA ILE A 84 4.44 -10.06 4.56
C ILE A 84 3.75 -10.88 3.47
N THR A 85 2.45 -10.71 3.31
CA THR A 85 1.69 -11.43 2.30
C THR A 85 2.16 -11.07 0.89
N ALA A 86 2.36 -9.79 0.64
CA ALA A 86 2.83 -9.32 -0.66
C ALA A 86 4.20 -9.87 -1.02
N HIS A 87 5.13 -9.84 -0.08
CA HIS A 87 6.47 -10.38 -0.30
C HIS A 87 6.44 -11.89 -0.55
N GLY A 88 5.53 -12.59 0.10
CA GLY A 88 5.34 -14.02 -0.15
C GLY A 88 4.86 -14.32 -1.56
N LEU A 89 4.13 -13.38 -2.18
CA LEU A 89 3.62 -13.52 -3.55
C LEU A 89 4.61 -13.02 -4.61
N ASN A 90 5.50 -12.11 -4.23
CA ASN A 90 6.49 -11.54 -5.13
C ASN A 90 7.77 -11.27 -4.35
N LYS A 91 8.75 -12.14 -4.48
CA LYS A 91 9.99 -12.09 -3.70
C LYS A 91 10.93 -10.96 -4.12
N ASN A 92 10.73 -10.41 -5.30
CA ASN A 92 11.54 -9.28 -5.79
C ASN A 92 10.95 -7.93 -5.41
N LEU A 93 9.81 -7.95 -4.74
CA LEU A 93 9.09 -6.75 -4.34
C LEU A 93 9.80 -6.04 -3.19
N HIS A 94 9.88 -4.71 -3.28
CA HIS A 94 10.27 -3.88 -2.14
C HIS A 94 9.02 -3.52 -1.36
N THR A 95 9.11 -3.57 -0.04
CA THR A 95 7.98 -3.29 0.84
C THR A 95 8.30 -2.15 1.79
N ILE A 96 7.34 -1.27 1.99
CA ILE A 96 7.43 -0.18 2.95
C ILE A 96 6.17 -0.22 3.81
N ALA A 97 6.35 -0.29 5.11
CA ALA A 97 5.26 -0.25 6.07
C ALA A 97 5.60 0.77 7.17
N PRO A 98 5.23 2.03 6.98
CA PRO A 98 5.47 3.04 8.00
C PRO A 98 4.74 2.66 9.29
N VAL A 99 5.42 2.80 10.44
CA VAL A 99 4.81 2.55 11.74
C VAL A 99 4.94 3.81 12.58
N SER A 100 4.07 3.95 13.59
CA SER A 100 4.13 5.10 14.47
C SER A 100 5.41 5.06 15.31
N TYR A 101 5.91 6.23 15.69
CA TYR A 101 7.08 6.32 16.54
C TYR A 101 6.87 5.61 17.89
N THR A 102 5.67 5.75 18.44
CA THR A 102 5.34 5.10 19.71
C THR A 102 5.43 3.57 19.56
N HIS A 103 4.95 3.06 18.47
CA HIS A 103 5.02 1.62 18.19
C HIS A 103 6.46 1.16 18.02
N LEU A 104 7.26 1.93 17.30
CA LEU A 104 8.69 1.65 17.14
C LEU A 104 9.43 1.60 18.46
N ARG A 105 9.11 2.50 19.39
CA ARG A 105 9.77 2.52 20.70
C ARG A 105 9.47 1.26 21.50
N ALA A 106 8.29 0.69 21.32
CA ALA A 106 7.94 -0.56 21.98
C ALA A 106 8.74 -1.74 21.42
N HIS A 107 9.23 -1.61 20.19
CA HIS A 107 9.97 -2.66 19.49
C HIS A 107 11.28 -2.13 18.93
N GLU A 108 12.06 -1.49 19.78
CA GLU A 108 13.22 -0.71 19.35
C GLU A 108 14.28 -1.49 18.60
N THR A 109 14.30 -2.79 18.75
CA THR A 109 15.28 -3.64 18.06
C THR A 109 14.76 -4.22 16.78
N ASP A 110 13.53 -3.94 16.44
CA ASP A 110 12.90 -4.55 15.29
C ASP A 110 13.46 -4.03 14.00
N SER A 111 13.53 -4.91 13.02
CA SER A 111 13.84 -4.50 11.67
C SER A 111 12.65 -3.87 11.03
N TYR A 112 12.93 -3.06 10.05
CA TYR A 112 11.90 -2.48 9.20
C TYR A 112 11.64 -3.40 8.03
N LEU A 113 10.44 -3.37 7.57
CA LEU A 113 10.06 -4.16 6.40
C LEU A 113 10.43 -3.48 5.10
#